data_1a5fdb4e6a87069f7b2c4a499bd0722d
#
_entry.id   1a5fdb4e6a87069f7b2c4a499bd0722d
#
_cell.length_a   1.000
_cell.length_b   1.000
_cell.length_c   1.000
_cell.angle_alpha   90.00
_cell.angle_beta   90.00
_cell.angle_gamma   90.00
#
_symmetry.space_group_name_H-M   'P 1'
#
loop_
_entity.id
_entity.type
_entity.pdbx_description
1 polymer ?
#
loop_
_entity_poly.entity_id
_entity_poly.type
_entity_poly.pdbx_seq_one_letter_code
_entity_poly.pdbx_strand_id
1 'polypeptide(L)'
;MLHLISLFLDQNPTASVLVTSITRTSADLLEKRLPPRAFHQYLPVDRPTWVRTFLRHWRPDIVLWAESELWPAILAEIGKHRIPMALLNARMSPKSFRNWYKVKGFAQDILSAFTVILTQSPTDATYYTQLGGRSVVPVGNIKFASPPLPYVPAD
;
A
#
# COMPACT_ATOMS: atom_id res chain seq x y z
N MET A 1 -0.24 -0.41 10.90
CA MET A 1 -1.33 -0.36 9.89
C MET A 1 -2.72 -0.34 10.52
N LEU A 2 -3.10 -1.28 11.40
CA LEU A 2 -4.44 -1.31 12.03
C LEU A 2 -4.83 0.02 12.71
N HIS A 3 -3.91 0.62 13.47
CA HIS A 3 -4.14 1.94 14.09
C HIS A 3 -4.47 3.04 13.06
N LEU A 4 -3.80 3.03 11.92
CA LEU A 4 -4.09 3.98 10.83
C LEU A 4 -5.50 3.80 10.27
N ILE A 5 -5.93 2.54 10.12
CA ILE A 5 -7.29 2.20 9.66
C ILE A 5 -8.33 2.73 10.64
N SER A 6 -8.12 2.51 11.95
CA SER A 6 -9.03 3.04 12.98
C SER A 6 -9.12 4.56 12.93
N LEU A 7 -7.98 5.27 12.91
CA LEU A 7 -7.95 6.74 12.82
C LEU A 7 -8.67 7.24 11.55
N PHE A 8 -8.47 6.59 10.43
CA PHE A 8 -9.14 6.96 9.18
C PHE A 8 -10.66 6.80 9.29
N LEU A 9 -11.14 5.68 9.84
CA LEU A 9 -12.55 5.40 10.00
C LEU A 9 -13.23 6.33 11.02
N ASP A 10 -12.51 6.74 12.05
CA ASP A 10 -13.01 7.71 13.05
C ASP A 10 -13.21 9.10 12.44
N GLN A 11 -12.31 9.51 11.56
CA GLN A 11 -12.39 10.79 10.85
C GLN A 11 -13.37 10.76 9.66
N ASN A 12 -13.74 9.58 9.16
CA ASN A 12 -14.60 9.39 7.99
C ASN A 12 -15.77 8.44 8.31
N PRO A 13 -16.86 8.93 8.94
CA PRO A 13 -17.96 8.09 9.45
C PRO A 13 -18.68 7.26 8.37
N THR A 14 -18.70 7.72 7.13
CA THR A 14 -19.35 7.04 5.99
C THR A 14 -18.42 6.09 5.24
N ALA A 15 -17.12 6.10 5.53
CA ALA A 15 -16.14 5.27 4.84
C ALA A 15 -16.17 3.82 5.34
N SER A 16 -15.79 2.93 4.44
CA SER A 16 -15.47 1.53 4.72
C SER A 16 -14.08 1.21 4.20
N VAL A 17 -13.37 0.30 4.83
CA VAL A 17 -12.01 -0.08 4.45
C VAL A 17 -11.94 -1.56 4.12
N LEU A 18 -11.54 -1.86 2.89
CA LEU A 18 -11.17 -3.21 2.50
C LEU A 18 -9.66 -3.41 2.70
N VAL A 19 -9.28 -4.33 3.56
CA VAL A 19 -7.89 -4.70 3.80
C VAL A 19 -7.59 -5.99 3.04
N THR A 20 -6.57 -5.95 2.19
CA THR A 20 -6.16 -7.15 1.44
C THR A 20 -4.87 -7.74 1.99
N SER A 21 -4.76 -9.06 1.98
CA SER A 21 -3.52 -9.78 2.27
C SER A 21 -3.39 -11.03 1.39
N ILE A 22 -2.19 -11.60 1.37
CA ILE A 22 -1.88 -12.79 0.55
C ILE A 22 -1.64 -14.05 1.38
N THR A 23 -1.47 -13.91 2.71
CA THR A 23 -1.16 -15.05 3.58
C THR A 23 -2.31 -15.35 4.54
N ARG A 24 -2.48 -16.63 4.85
CA ARG A 24 -3.47 -17.10 5.82
C ARG A 24 -3.22 -16.50 7.22
N THR A 25 -1.97 -16.48 7.65
CA THR A 25 -1.62 -15.90 8.96
C THR A 25 -2.03 -14.43 9.08
N SER A 26 -1.84 -13.65 7.99
CA SER A 26 -2.30 -12.26 7.97
C SER A 26 -3.83 -12.17 7.99
N ALA A 27 -4.52 -13.05 7.26
CA ALA A 27 -5.98 -13.11 7.26
C ALA A 27 -6.54 -13.40 8.66
N ASP A 28 -6.05 -14.44 9.33
CA ASP A 28 -6.45 -14.85 10.68
C ASP A 28 -6.22 -13.73 11.72
N LEU A 29 -5.15 -12.95 11.55
CA LEU A 29 -4.86 -11.79 12.40
C LEU A 29 -5.81 -10.63 12.14
N LEU A 30 -6.08 -10.34 10.87
CA LEU A 30 -6.95 -9.24 10.46
C LEU A 30 -8.40 -9.51 10.88
N GLU A 31 -8.90 -10.73 10.70
CA GLU A 31 -10.25 -11.13 11.11
C GLU A 31 -10.52 -10.83 12.59
N LYS A 32 -9.50 -11.02 13.45
CA LYS A 32 -9.61 -10.79 14.90
C LYS A 32 -9.42 -9.34 15.34
N ARG A 33 -8.81 -8.49 14.50
CA ARG A 33 -8.32 -7.16 14.91
C ARG A 33 -8.84 -5.99 14.09
N LEU A 34 -9.56 -6.25 13.00
CA LEU A 34 -10.12 -5.18 12.20
C LEU A 34 -11.22 -4.45 12.99
N PRO A 35 -11.24 -3.11 12.94
CA PRO A 35 -12.31 -2.33 13.53
C PRO A 35 -13.64 -2.50 12.75
N PRO A 36 -14.77 -2.11 13.33
CA PRO A 36 -16.04 -2.03 12.60
C PRO A 36 -15.90 -1.21 11.32
N ARG A 37 -16.60 -1.60 10.26
CA ARG A 37 -16.53 -1.03 8.90
C ARG A 37 -15.21 -1.32 8.15
N ALA A 38 -14.34 -2.16 8.68
CA ALA A 38 -13.20 -2.71 7.97
C ALA A 38 -13.41 -4.21 7.71
N PHE A 39 -13.10 -4.68 6.51
CA PHE A 39 -13.23 -6.08 6.11
C PHE A 39 -11.94 -6.60 5.54
N HIS A 40 -11.72 -7.88 5.64
CA HIS A 40 -10.58 -8.56 5.03
C HIS A 40 -11.02 -9.32 3.78
N GLN A 41 -10.16 -9.31 2.75
CA GLN A 41 -10.24 -10.17 1.58
C GLN A 41 -8.83 -10.55 1.12
N TYR A 42 -8.70 -11.73 0.50
CA TYR A 42 -7.45 -12.08 -0.16
C TYR A 42 -7.23 -11.22 -1.41
N LEU A 43 -6.00 -10.76 -1.60
CA LEU A 43 -5.61 -10.11 -2.84
C LEU A 43 -5.76 -11.10 -4.00
N PRO A 44 -6.37 -10.71 -5.13
CA PRO A 44 -6.48 -11.60 -6.28
C PRO A 44 -5.10 -11.95 -6.85
N VAL A 45 -4.99 -13.09 -7.49
CA VAL A 45 -3.80 -13.45 -8.27
C VAL A 45 -3.51 -12.34 -9.30
N ASP A 46 -2.24 -11.98 -9.47
CA ASP A 46 -1.79 -10.88 -10.34
C ASP A 46 -1.98 -11.20 -11.85
N ARG A 47 -3.25 -11.41 -12.23
CA ARG A 47 -3.69 -11.63 -13.61
C ARG A 47 -4.77 -10.62 -13.97
N PRO A 48 -4.69 -9.95 -15.12
CA PRO A 48 -5.60 -8.86 -15.49
C PRO A 48 -7.09 -9.21 -15.38
N THR A 49 -7.49 -10.43 -15.76
CA THR A 49 -8.90 -10.87 -15.69
C THR A 49 -9.43 -10.95 -14.26
N TRP A 50 -8.63 -11.48 -13.34
CA TRP A 50 -9.00 -11.64 -11.93
C TRP A 50 -9.01 -10.30 -11.21
N VAL A 51 -8.02 -9.46 -11.51
CA VAL A 51 -7.93 -8.10 -10.97
C VAL A 51 -9.12 -7.26 -11.42
N ARG A 52 -9.51 -7.30 -12.71
CA ARG A 52 -10.69 -6.58 -13.19
C ARG A 52 -11.97 -7.03 -12.51
N THR A 53 -12.13 -8.33 -12.28
CA THR A 53 -13.30 -8.86 -11.55
C THR A 53 -13.31 -8.35 -10.11
N PHE A 54 -12.17 -8.36 -9.44
CA PHE A 54 -12.01 -7.83 -8.09
C PHE A 54 -12.35 -6.33 -8.02
N LEU A 55 -11.77 -5.51 -8.90
CA LEU A 55 -12.00 -4.06 -8.91
C LEU A 55 -13.47 -3.72 -9.27
N ARG A 56 -14.10 -4.47 -10.15
CA ARG A 56 -15.54 -4.29 -10.47
C ARG A 56 -16.45 -4.64 -9.30
N HIS A 57 -16.07 -5.61 -8.50
CA HIS A 57 -16.84 -6.04 -7.34
C HIS A 57 -16.72 -5.01 -6.20
N TRP A 58 -15.51 -4.67 -5.83
CA TRP A 58 -15.24 -3.83 -4.66
C TRP A 58 -15.34 -2.32 -4.92
N ARG A 59 -15.10 -1.88 -6.15
CA ARG A 59 -15.19 -0.47 -6.60
C ARG A 59 -14.54 0.52 -5.64
N PRO A 60 -13.25 0.39 -5.33
CA PRO A 60 -12.61 1.29 -4.40
C PRO A 60 -12.53 2.72 -4.94
N ASP A 61 -12.81 3.71 -4.11
CA ASP A 61 -12.64 5.13 -4.43
C ASP A 61 -11.17 5.56 -4.38
N ILE A 62 -10.38 4.91 -3.51
CA ILE A 62 -8.94 5.14 -3.35
C ILE A 62 -8.24 3.84 -2.97
N VAL A 63 -6.99 3.71 -3.37
CA VAL A 63 -6.13 2.58 -2.99
C VAL A 63 -4.93 3.08 -2.20
N LEU A 64 -4.74 2.51 -1.01
CA LEU A 64 -3.53 2.70 -0.21
C LEU A 64 -2.67 1.44 -0.33
N TRP A 65 -1.62 1.53 -1.14
CA TRP A 65 -0.67 0.44 -1.35
C TRP A 65 0.40 0.47 -0.27
N ALA A 66 0.47 -0.57 0.55
CA ALA A 66 1.42 -0.63 1.64
C ALA A 66 2.68 -1.40 1.23
N GLU A 67 3.84 -0.83 1.59
CA GLU A 67 5.16 -1.39 1.34
C GLU A 67 5.54 -1.47 -0.16
N SER A 68 6.71 -2.06 -0.46
CA SER A 68 7.33 -1.93 -1.80
C SER A 68 7.16 -3.19 -2.67
N GLU A 69 6.20 -4.04 -2.37
CA GLU A 69 5.85 -5.17 -3.23
C GLU A 69 4.97 -4.70 -4.39
N LEU A 70 5.59 -4.43 -5.53
CA LEU A 70 4.89 -3.91 -6.69
C LEU A 70 4.39 -5.07 -7.57
N TRP A 71 3.09 -5.20 -7.69
CA TRP A 71 2.40 -6.23 -8.48
C TRP A 71 1.90 -5.62 -9.79
N PRO A 72 2.58 -5.89 -10.93
CA PRO A 72 2.38 -5.10 -12.15
C PRO A 72 0.96 -5.12 -12.71
N ALA A 73 0.29 -6.27 -12.72
CA ALA A 73 -1.03 -6.37 -13.34
C ALA A 73 -2.09 -5.61 -12.54
N ILE A 74 -2.08 -5.73 -11.20
CA ILE A 74 -3.04 -5.00 -10.37
C ILE A 74 -2.80 -3.50 -10.40
N LEU A 75 -1.53 -3.04 -10.36
CA LEU A 75 -1.19 -1.63 -10.44
C LEU A 75 -1.61 -1.03 -11.80
N ALA A 76 -1.35 -1.75 -12.90
CA ALA A 76 -1.77 -1.33 -14.22
C ALA A 76 -3.31 -1.25 -14.36
N GLU A 77 -4.04 -2.22 -13.82
CA GLU A 77 -5.51 -2.21 -13.89
C GLU A 77 -6.11 -1.09 -13.02
N ILE A 78 -5.56 -0.83 -11.82
CA ILE A 78 -5.96 0.32 -10.98
C ILE A 78 -5.74 1.63 -11.74
N GLY A 79 -4.58 1.80 -12.37
CA GLY A 79 -4.26 2.99 -13.18
C GLY A 79 -5.21 3.17 -14.37
N LYS A 80 -5.57 2.10 -15.10
CA LYS A 80 -6.55 2.14 -16.20
C LYS A 80 -7.94 2.59 -15.73
N HIS A 81 -8.34 2.20 -14.53
CA HIS A 81 -9.60 2.62 -13.93
C HIS A 81 -9.55 4.03 -13.33
N ARG A 82 -8.38 4.68 -13.38
CA ARG A 82 -8.13 6.03 -12.83
C ARG A 82 -8.47 6.14 -11.34
N ILE A 83 -8.31 5.05 -10.60
CA ILE A 83 -8.50 5.06 -9.15
C ILE A 83 -7.28 5.72 -8.51
N PRO A 84 -7.43 6.78 -7.72
CA PRO A 84 -6.31 7.40 -7.02
C PRO A 84 -5.58 6.39 -6.14
N MET A 85 -4.25 6.38 -6.22
CA MET A 85 -3.44 5.41 -5.48
C MET A 85 -2.25 6.07 -4.79
N ALA A 86 -2.08 5.80 -3.50
CA ALA A 86 -0.92 6.23 -2.73
C ALA A 86 -0.05 5.02 -2.35
N LEU A 87 1.27 5.14 -2.56
CA LEU A 87 2.23 4.18 -2.03
C LEU A 87 2.68 4.63 -0.65
N LEU A 88 2.40 3.81 0.36
CA LEU A 88 2.72 4.11 1.76
C LEU A 88 3.94 3.34 2.22
N ASN A 89 4.74 3.97 3.08
CA ASN A 89 5.90 3.35 3.71
C ASN A 89 6.92 2.79 2.69
N ALA A 90 7.06 3.48 1.58
CA ALA A 90 7.90 3.05 0.47
C ALA A 90 9.37 3.01 0.89
N ARG A 91 10.02 1.88 0.63
CA ARG A 91 11.43 1.64 0.91
C ARG A 91 12.08 0.93 -0.27
N MET A 92 13.32 1.27 -0.56
CA MET A 92 14.07 0.61 -1.62
C MET A 92 15.53 0.40 -1.22
N SER A 93 15.99 -0.85 -1.26
CA SER A 93 17.41 -1.13 -1.03
C SER A 93 18.26 -0.67 -2.23
N PRO A 94 19.56 -0.36 -2.02
CA PRO A 94 20.47 -0.02 -3.13
C PRO A 94 20.54 -1.13 -4.20
N LYS A 95 20.41 -2.39 -3.80
CA LYS A 95 20.38 -3.53 -4.73
C LYS A 95 19.11 -3.51 -5.58
N SER A 96 17.95 -3.31 -4.94
CA SER A 96 16.67 -3.20 -5.65
C SER A 96 16.66 -2.01 -6.61
N PHE A 97 17.14 -0.85 -6.18
CA PHE A 97 17.27 0.32 -7.03
C PHE A 97 18.08 0.03 -8.31
N ARG A 98 19.27 -0.56 -8.16
CA ARG A 98 20.10 -0.93 -9.32
C ARG A 98 19.39 -1.88 -10.28
N ASN A 99 18.61 -2.82 -9.77
CA ASN A 99 17.86 -3.75 -10.61
C ASN A 99 16.70 -3.06 -11.35
N TRP A 100 15.92 -2.22 -10.66
CA TRP A 100 14.85 -1.43 -11.27
C TRP A 100 15.39 -0.41 -12.28
N TYR A 101 16.56 0.16 -12.03
CA TYR A 101 17.18 1.12 -12.94
C TYR A 101 17.57 0.52 -14.28
N LYS A 102 17.90 -0.79 -14.33
CA LYS A 102 18.17 -1.51 -15.59
C LYS A 102 16.94 -1.58 -16.51
N VAL A 103 15.76 -1.51 -15.93
CA VAL A 103 14.46 -1.56 -16.62
C VAL A 103 13.64 -0.30 -16.33
N LYS A 104 14.32 0.86 -16.32
CA LYS A 104 13.77 2.14 -15.89
C LYS A 104 12.45 2.50 -16.56
N GLY A 105 12.28 2.26 -17.85
CA GLY A 105 11.01 2.51 -18.55
C GLY A 105 9.84 1.77 -17.93
N PHE A 106 10.01 0.47 -17.67
CA PHE A 106 9.01 -0.35 -17.02
C PHE A 106 8.75 0.10 -15.56
N ALA A 107 9.82 0.46 -14.81
CA ALA A 107 9.68 1.02 -13.47
C ALA A 107 8.85 2.31 -13.48
N GLN A 108 9.11 3.20 -14.44
CA GLN A 108 8.39 4.46 -14.62
C GLN A 108 6.91 4.23 -14.93
N ASP A 109 6.60 3.27 -15.80
CA ASP A 109 5.22 2.91 -16.12
C ASP A 109 4.45 2.45 -14.86
N ILE A 110 5.06 1.56 -14.06
CA ILE A 110 4.46 1.09 -12.80
C ILE A 110 4.28 2.25 -11.80
N LEU A 111 5.33 3.06 -11.60
CA LEU A 111 5.30 4.15 -10.63
C LEU A 111 4.35 5.28 -11.05
N SER A 112 4.07 5.42 -12.33
CA SER A 112 3.10 6.41 -12.85
C SER A 112 1.67 6.16 -12.39
N ALA A 113 1.35 4.94 -11.95
CA ALA A 113 0.03 4.59 -11.40
C ALA A 113 -0.22 5.24 -10.03
N PHE A 114 0.85 5.65 -9.32
CA PHE A 114 0.71 6.29 -8.00
C PHE A 114 0.55 7.80 -8.12
N THR A 115 -0.48 8.32 -7.47
CA THR A 115 -0.70 9.76 -7.31
C THR A 115 0.34 10.38 -6.38
N VAL A 116 0.72 9.64 -5.32
CA VAL A 116 1.74 10.04 -4.36
C VAL A 116 2.51 8.83 -3.84
N ILE A 117 3.80 9.02 -3.57
CA ILE A 117 4.69 8.01 -3.00
C ILE A 117 5.27 8.55 -1.69
N LEU A 118 4.89 7.96 -0.57
CA LEU A 118 5.34 8.34 0.76
C LEU A 118 6.46 7.39 1.21
N THR A 119 7.69 7.92 1.27
CA THR A 119 8.90 7.12 1.54
C THR A 119 9.35 7.18 2.99
N GLN A 120 10.08 6.14 3.42
CA GLN A 120 10.60 6.05 4.78
C GLN A 120 11.79 6.99 5.02
N SER A 121 12.54 7.35 3.98
CA SER A 121 13.73 8.20 4.10
C SER A 121 13.94 9.09 2.88
N PRO A 122 14.76 10.16 2.99
CA PRO A 122 15.19 10.97 1.86
C PRO A 122 15.93 10.16 0.78
N THR A 123 16.71 9.14 1.18
CA THR A 123 17.40 8.24 0.25
C THR A 123 16.41 7.44 -0.58
N ASP A 124 15.38 6.88 0.06
CA ASP A 124 14.31 6.19 -0.66
C ASP A 124 13.60 7.15 -1.63
N ALA A 125 13.31 8.38 -1.20
CA ALA A 125 12.70 9.39 -2.06
C ALA A 125 13.54 9.66 -3.31
N THR A 126 14.87 9.77 -3.17
CA THR A 126 15.78 9.93 -4.29
C THR A 126 15.66 8.76 -5.28
N TYR A 127 15.64 7.53 -4.79
CA TYR A 127 15.53 6.34 -5.64
C TYR A 127 14.20 6.31 -6.42
N TYR A 128 13.08 6.54 -5.75
CA TYR A 128 11.77 6.56 -6.41
C TYR A 128 11.66 7.69 -7.43
N THR A 129 12.20 8.87 -7.15
CA THR A 129 12.24 10.01 -8.09
C THR A 129 13.08 9.67 -9.32
N GLN A 130 14.26 9.08 -9.15
CA GLN A 130 15.12 8.68 -10.28
C GLN A 130 14.51 7.58 -11.15
N LEU A 131 13.65 6.73 -10.58
CA LEU A 131 12.88 5.72 -11.30
C LEU A 131 11.60 6.26 -11.95
N GLY A 132 11.31 7.56 -11.81
CA GLY A 132 10.19 8.22 -12.48
C GLY A 132 8.94 8.40 -11.62
N GLY A 133 9.03 8.19 -10.31
CA GLY A 133 7.97 8.58 -9.37
C GLY A 133 7.74 10.09 -9.39
N ARG A 134 6.47 10.53 -9.48
CA ARG A 134 6.13 11.95 -9.69
C ARG A 134 6.02 12.74 -8.39
N SER A 135 5.19 12.35 -7.48
CA SER A 135 4.96 13.02 -6.20
C SER A 135 5.59 12.20 -5.08
N VAL A 136 6.87 12.34 -4.86
CA VAL A 136 7.62 11.55 -3.85
C VAL A 136 7.93 12.41 -2.65
N VAL A 137 7.45 11.98 -1.45
CA VAL A 137 7.58 12.75 -0.21
C VAL A 137 8.17 11.85 0.88
N PRO A 138 9.31 12.23 1.49
CA PRO A 138 9.85 11.52 2.65
C PRO A 138 9.06 11.88 3.91
N VAL A 139 8.36 10.92 4.50
CA VAL A 139 7.50 11.12 5.67
C VAL A 139 7.96 10.33 6.91
N GLY A 140 8.99 9.49 6.75
CA GLY A 140 9.45 8.61 7.81
C GLY A 140 8.74 7.25 7.80
N ASN A 141 9.13 6.38 8.75
CA ASN A 141 8.56 5.04 8.83
C ASN A 141 7.26 5.05 9.63
N ILE A 142 6.17 4.70 8.97
CA ILE A 142 4.81 4.66 9.52
C ILE A 142 4.69 3.75 10.77
N LYS A 143 5.62 2.80 10.95
CA LYS A 143 5.66 1.92 12.14
C LYS A 143 5.95 2.70 13.43
N PHE A 144 6.63 3.85 13.34
CA PHE A 144 6.90 4.71 14.50
C PHE A 144 5.70 5.56 14.91
N ALA A 145 4.68 5.66 14.08
CA ALA A 145 3.42 6.33 14.42
C ALA A 145 2.47 5.45 15.25
N SER A 146 2.83 4.20 15.52
CA SER A 146 2.03 3.32 16.38
C SER A 146 2.21 3.72 17.85
N PRO A 147 1.15 3.73 18.67
CA PRO A 147 1.29 3.95 20.11
C PRO A 147 2.23 2.88 20.71
N PRO A 148 2.95 3.21 21.78
CA PRO A 148 3.79 2.22 22.48
C PRO A 148 2.95 1.03 22.92
N LEU A 149 3.57 -0.15 22.93
CA LEU A 149 2.90 -1.35 23.44
C LEU A 149 2.48 -1.11 24.90
N PRO A 150 1.29 -1.56 25.30
CA PRO A 150 0.89 -1.46 26.69
C PRO A 150 1.91 -2.23 27.55
N TYR A 151 2.51 -1.52 28.49
CA TYR A 151 3.39 -2.13 29.49
C TYR A 151 2.49 -2.91 30.46
N VAL A 152 2.64 -4.24 30.47
CA VAL A 152 2.06 -5.08 31.53
C VAL A 152 3.18 -5.26 32.55
N PRO A 153 3.07 -4.70 33.78
CA PRO A 153 4.03 -5.01 34.85
C PRO A 153 4.05 -6.54 35.05
N ALA A 154 5.24 -7.10 35.09
CA ALA A 154 5.38 -8.48 35.53
C ALA A 154 5.05 -8.51 37.04
N ASP A 155 4.08 -9.33 37.44
CA ASP A 155 3.80 -9.67 38.85
C ASP A 155 4.96 -10.45 39.46
#